data_4684083164ffc8d2b3539f14d7b23b39
#
_entry.id   4684083164ffc8d2b3539f14d7b23b39
#
_cell.length_a   1.000
_cell.length_b   1.000
_cell.length_c   1.000
_cell.angle_alpha   90.00
_cell.angle_beta   90.00
_cell.angle_gamma   90.00
#
_symmetry.space_group_name_H-M   'P 1'
#
loop_
_entity.id
_entity.type
_entity.pdbx_description
1 polymer ?
#
loop_
_entity_poly.entity_id
_entity_poly.type
_entity_poly.pdbx_seq_one_letter_code
_entity_poly.pdbx_strand_id
1 'polypeptide(L)'
;MEKRFKLFFFGFGQVAKYFLSKLIQEKYDFDLVATNTKKTENKIFNQVNFKSYYFFNNKFDPKLLNELNNSNKILISIPPTEGHDIVLKTFHKVFKESKFDWITYLSATSIYGNTNGEWVDENTNPNPTSSRG
;
A
#
# COMPACT_ATOMS: atom_id res chain seq x y z
N MET A 1 -12.45 12.86 19.48
CA MET A 1 -12.83 11.70 18.65
C MET A 1 -12.34 11.91 17.21
N GLU A 2 -11.57 11.01 16.70
CA GLU A 2 -11.09 11.14 15.33
C GLU A 2 -12.24 10.96 14.33
N LYS A 3 -12.18 11.74 13.26
CA LYS A 3 -13.15 11.66 12.18
C LYS A 3 -12.96 10.38 11.40
N ARG A 4 -14.07 9.77 10.92
CA ARG A 4 -14.02 8.60 10.06
C ARG A 4 -13.19 8.89 8.80
N PHE A 5 -12.32 7.97 8.43
CA PHE A 5 -11.48 8.10 7.24
C PHE A 5 -11.61 6.88 6.33
N LYS A 6 -11.25 7.06 5.07
CA LYS A 6 -11.23 5.97 4.09
C LYS A 6 -9.79 5.56 3.81
N LEU A 7 -9.52 4.28 4.01
CA LEU A 7 -8.20 3.68 3.92
C LEU A 7 -8.12 2.82 2.66
N PHE A 8 -7.07 2.99 1.89
CA PHE A 8 -6.83 2.21 0.67
C PHE A 8 -5.51 1.46 0.79
N PHE A 9 -5.57 0.13 0.67
CA PHE A 9 -4.39 -0.73 0.70
C PHE A 9 -4.07 -1.26 -0.69
N PHE A 10 -2.92 -0.87 -1.23
CA PHE A 10 -2.37 -1.56 -2.39
C PHE A 10 -1.69 -2.83 -1.90
N GLY A 11 -2.35 -3.98 -2.10
CA GLY A 11 -1.93 -5.26 -1.55
C GLY A 11 -2.54 -5.54 -0.18
N PHE A 12 -2.58 -6.80 0.20
CA PHE A 12 -3.12 -7.21 1.51
C PHE A 12 -2.30 -8.38 2.06
N GLY A 13 -1.02 -8.12 2.29
CA GLY A 13 -0.09 -9.08 2.87
C GLY A 13 -0.02 -8.97 4.40
N GLN A 14 1.03 -9.53 4.97
CA GLN A 14 1.18 -9.61 6.42
C GLN A 14 1.23 -8.25 7.11
N VAL A 15 1.96 -7.30 6.53
CA VAL A 15 2.09 -5.96 7.12
C VAL A 15 0.74 -5.24 7.11
N ALA A 16 0.02 -5.31 6.00
CA ALA A 16 -1.31 -4.70 5.89
C ALA A 16 -2.28 -5.31 6.90
N LYS A 17 -2.26 -6.63 7.07
CA LYS A 17 -3.09 -7.33 8.05
C LYS A 17 -2.76 -6.92 9.48
N TYR A 18 -1.47 -6.81 9.79
CA TYR A 18 -1.03 -6.37 11.12
C TYR A 18 -1.47 -4.93 11.39
N PHE A 19 -1.28 -4.05 10.42
CA PHE A 19 -1.72 -2.66 10.54
C PHE A 19 -3.23 -2.56 10.75
N LEU A 20 -4.00 -3.32 9.97
CA LEU A 20 -5.46 -3.36 10.12
C LEU A 20 -5.86 -3.86 11.51
N SER A 21 -5.20 -4.91 12.01
CA SER A 21 -5.46 -5.44 13.35
C SER A 21 -5.23 -4.39 14.43
N LYS A 22 -4.19 -3.57 14.27
CA LYS A 22 -3.90 -2.48 15.21
C LYS A 22 -4.98 -1.39 15.16
N LEU A 23 -5.43 -1.01 13.97
CA LEU A 23 -6.52 -0.05 13.84
C LEU A 23 -7.80 -0.53 14.51
N ILE A 24 -8.11 -1.80 14.38
CA ILE A 24 -9.27 -2.42 15.02
C ILE A 24 -9.10 -2.42 16.54
N GLN A 25 -7.94 -2.80 17.03
CA GLN A 25 -7.62 -2.84 18.46
C GLN A 25 -7.74 -1.46 19.10
N GLU A 26 -7.27 -0.43 18.41
CA GLU A 26 -7.33 0.96 18.87
C GLU A 26 -8.69 1.62 18.62
N LYS A 27 -9.64 0.88 18.06
CA LYS A 27 -11.02 1.31 17.83
C LYS A 27 -11.17 2.53 16.92
N TYR A 28 -10.32 2.61 15.89
CA TYR A 28 -10.47 3.64 14.86
C TYR A 28 -11.72 3.38 14.01
N ASP A 29 -12.36 4.44 13.58
CA ASP A 29 -13.51 4.37 12.69
C ASP A 29 -13.07 4.64 11.25
N PHE A 30 -13.20 3.64 10.37
CA PHE A 30 -12.69 3.73 9.00
C PHE A 30 -13.47 2.83 8.04
N ASP A 31 -13.41 3.18 6.75
CA ASP A 31 -13.75 2.31 5.64
C ASP A 31 -12.47 1.80 5.00
N LEU A 32 -12.47 0.57 4.53
CA LEU A 32 -11.30 -0.06 3.91
C LEU A 32 -11.62 -0.55 2.50
N VAL A 33 -10.68 -0.28 1.60
CA VAL A 33 -10.62 -0.88 0.27
C VAL A 33 -9.20 -1.43 0.09
N ALA A 34 -9.08 -2.57 -0.58
CA ALA A 34 -7.79 -3.18 -0.85
C ALA A 34 -7.71 -3.65 -2.30
N THR A 35 -6.55 -4.16 -2.72
CA THR A 35 -6.36 -4.75 -4.04
C THR A 35 -5.83 -6.17 -3.93
N ASN A 36 -6.10 -6.96 -4.98
CA ASN A 36 -5.54 -8.30 -5.12
C ASN A 36 -5.30 -8.59 -6.61
N THR A 37 -4.55 -9.64 -6.90
CA THR A 37 -4.11 -9.97 -8.26
C THR A 37 -5.04 -10.93 -8.99
N LYS A 38 -6.15 -11.34 -8.38
CA LYS A 38 -7.01 -12.38 -8.96
C LYS A 38 -8.32 -11.85 -9.49
N LYS A 39 -9.14 -11.24 -8.66
CA LYS A 39 -10.46 -10.72 -9.06
C LYS A 39 -11.01 -9.75 -8.03
N THR A 40 -11.90 -8.89 -8.46
CA THR A 40 -12.66 -8.02 -7.56
C THR A 40 -13.65 -8.88 -6.77
N GLU A 41 -13.61 -8.78 -5.44
CA GLU A 41 -14.49 -9.55 -4.57
C GLU A 41 -14.66 -8.87 -3.21
N ASN A 42 -15.70 -9.24 -2.49
CA ASN A 42 -15.89 -8.83 -1.11
C ASN A 42 -15.09 -9.75 -0.20
N LYS A 43 -14.44 -9.18 0.80
CA LYS A 43 -13.64 -9.91 1.78
C LYS A 43 -14.00 -9.51 3.20
N ILE A 44 -13.61 -10.35 4.15
CA ILE A 44 -13.76 -10.08 5.56
C ILE A 44 -12.44 -10.45 6.27
N PHE A 45 -11.99 -9.60 7.18
CA PHE A 45 -10.82 -9.84 8.02
C PHE A 45 -11.08 -9.27 9.40
N ASN A 46 -10.98 -10.10 10.44
CA ASN A 46 -11.27 -9.70 11.83
C ASN A 46 -12.56 -8.90 11.94
N GLN A 47 -13.63 -9.42 11.34
CA GLN A 47 -14.97 -8.84 11.34
C GLN A 47 -15.11 -7.52 10.57
N VAL A 48 -14.05 -7.07 9.88
CA VAL A 48 -14.13 -5.91 9.00
C VAL A 48 -14.43 -6.38 7.57
N ASN A 49 -15.55 -5.91 7.03
CA ASN A 49 -15.92 -6.18 5.65
C ASN A 49 -15.30 -5.12 4.74
N PHE A 50 -14.70 -5.54 3.64
CA PHE A 50 -14.13 -4.63 2.68
C PHE A 50 -14.17 -5.20 1.27
N LYS A 51 -14.07 -4.34 0.28
CA LYS A 51 -13.99 -4.75 -1.11
C LYS A 51 -12.54 -4.76 -1.57
N SER A 52 -12.13 -5.85 -2.21
CA SER A 52 -10.80 -6.02 -2.77
C SER A 52 -10.90 -6.00 -4.29
N TYR A 53 -10.27 -5.01 -4.92
CA TYR A 53 -10.34 -4.79 -6.35
C TYR A 53 -9.19 -5.46 -7.08
N TYR A 54 -9.49 -5.98 -8.27
CA TYR A 54 -8.48 -6.57 -9.14
C TYR A 54 -7.46 -5.52 -9.58
N PHE A 55 -6.18 -5.84 -9.39
CA PHE A 55 -5.06 -5.06 -9.88
C PHE A 55 -3.87 -5.99 -10.10
N PHE A 56 -3.47 -6.17 -11.37
CA PHE A 56 -2.32 -6.98 -11.72
C PHE A 56 -1.59 -6.36 -12.91
N ASN A 57 -0.31 -6.08 -12.73
CA ASN A 57 0.51 -5.33 -13.68
C ASN A 57 -0.11 -3.95 -13.94
N ASN A 58 -0.48 -3.65 -15.19
CA ASN A 58 -1.11 -2.37 -15.55
C ASN A 58 -2.62 -2.51 -15.77
N LYS A 59 -3.22 -3.64 -15.37
CA LYS A 59 -4.65 -3.90 -15.52
C LYS A 59 -5.33 -3.83 -14.18
N PHE A 60 -6.48 -3.19 -14.14
CA PHE A 60 -7.23 -3.07 -12.89
C PHE A 60 -8.72 -2.88 -13.16
N ASP A 61 -9.53 -3.18 -12.16
CA ASP A 61 -10.98 -2.90 -12.22
C ASP A 61 -11.16 -1.38 -12.30
N PRO A 62 -11.88 -0.87 -13.32
CA PRO A 62 -12.07 0.57 -13.46
C PRO A 62 -12.69 1.26 -12.24
N LYS A 63 -13.48 0.55 -11.45
CA LYS A 63 -14.10 1.08 -10.24
C LYS A 63 -13.09 1.40 -9.15
N LEU A 64 -11.89 0.83 -9.24
CA LEU A 64 -10.79 1.10 -8.32
C LEU A 64 -10.41 2.59 -8.31
N LEU A 65 -10.44 3.24 -9.46
CA LEU A 65 -10.05 4.66 -9.57
C LEU A 65 -10.93 5.56 -8.70
N ASN A 66 -12.24 5.34 -8.74
CA ASN A 66 -13.16 6.12 -7.92
C ASN A 66 -12.90 5.90 -6.42
N GLU A 67 -12.66 4.66 -6.03
CA GLU A 67 -12.34 4.33 -4.64
C GLU A 67 -11.05 4.98 -4.19
N LEU A 68 -10.01 4.95 -5.04
CA LEU A 68 -8.73 5.58 -4.74
C LEU A 68 -8.86 7.10 -4.60
N ASN A 69 -9.56 7.74 -5.52
CA ASN A 69 -9.77 9.19 -5.49
C ASN A 69 -10.54 9.65 -4.25
N ASN A 70 -11.40 8.79 -3.70
CA ASN A 70 -12.18 9.10 -2.50
C ASN A 70 -11.52 8.65 -1.20
N SER A 71 -10.30 8.13 -1.27
CA SER A 71 -9.56 7.69 -0.09
C SER A 71 -8.79 8.83 0.55
N ASN A 72 -8.59 8.76 1.86
CA ASN A 72 -7.84 9.75 2.63
C ASN A 72 -6.42 9.28 2.91
N LYS A 73 -6.26 7.99 3.21
CA LYS A 73 -4.99 7.41 3.64
C LYS A 73 -4.67 6.18 2.80
N ILE A 74 -3.44 6.12 2.32
CA ILE A 74 -2.99 5.09 1.37
C ILE A 74 -1.82 4.32 1.97
N LEU A 75 -1.90 2.99 1.94
CA LEU A 75 -0.77 2.11 2.27
C LEU A 75 -0.37 1.35 1.00
N ILE A 76 0.88 1.50 0.60
CA ILE A 76 1.43 0.80 -0.56
C ILE A 76 2.35 -0.29 -0.06
N SER A 77 1.92 -1.55 -0.20
CA SER A 77 2.68 -2.73 0.24
C SER A 77 3.03 -3.68 -0.91
N ILE A 78 2.72 -3.32 -2.15
CA ILE A 78 3.13 -4.08 -3.33
C ILE A 78 4.56 -3.71 -3.67
N PRO A 79 5.51 -4.65 -3.62
CA PRO A 79 6.91 -4.33 -3.93
C PRO A 79 7.12 -4.06 -5.43
N PRO A 80 8.13 -3.26 -5.77
CA PRO A 80 8.50 -3.09 -7.17
C PRO A 80 9.03 -4.40 -7.76
N THR A 81 8.81 -4.59 -9.04
CA THR A 81 9.28 -5.76 -9.79
C THR A 81 9.99 -5.31 -11.06
N GLU A 82 11.08 -6.02 -11.39
CA GLU A 82 11.85 -5.77 -12.62
C GLU A 82 12.22 -4.28 -12.82
N GLY A 83 12.59 -3.62 -11.73
CA GLY A 83 12.99 -2.20 -11.78
C GLY A 83 11.85 -1.21 -11.90
N HIS A 84 10.61 -1.66 -11.82
CA HIS A 84 9.43 -0.80 -11.93
C HIS A 84 8.53 -0.92 -10.70
N ASP A 85 8.05 0.22 -10.22
CA ASP A 85 6.99 0.25 -9.22
C ASP A 85 5.66 0.30 -9.95
N ILE A 86 4.93 -0.80 -9.92
CA ILE A 86 3.69 -0.93 -10.69
C ILE A 86 2.58 -0.01 -10.16
N VAL A 87 2.56 0.27 -8.86
CA VAL A 87 1.57 1.16 -8.27
C VAL A 87 1.81 2.60 -8.73
N LEU A 88 3.03 3.09 -8.57
CA LEU A 88 3.37 4.46 -8.95
C LEU A 88 3.28 4.65 -10.47
N LYS A 89 3.70 3.66 -11.24
CA LYS A 89 3.62 3.72 -12.71
C LYS A 89 2.17 3.77 -13.19
N THR A 90 1.32 2.91 -12.66
CA THR A 90 -0.08 2.80 -13.12
C THR A 90 -0.92 4.00 -12.66
N PHE A 91 -0.72 4.47 -11.43
CA PHE A 91 -1.54 5.51 -10.81
C PHE A 91 -0.81 6.83 -10.62
N HIS A 92 0.25 7.06 -11.38
CA HIS A 92 1.07 8.27 -11.31
C HIS A 92 0.22 9.54 -11.33
N LYS A 93 -0.73 9.62 -12.24
CA LYS A 93 -1.59 10.80 -12.40
C LYS A 93 -2.44 11.05 -11.17
N VAL A 94 -3.01 9.98 -10.59
CA VAL A 94 -3.83 10.08 -9.38
C VAL A 94 -3.00 10.62 -8.22
N PHE A 95 -1.81 10.07 -8.01
CA PHE A 95 -0.92 10.52 -6.92
C PHE A 95 -0.44 11.94 -7.10
N LYS A 96 -0.25 12.37 -8.35
CA LYS A 96 0.18 13.73 -8.66
C LYS A 96 -0.93 14.76 -8.46
N GLU A 97 -2.16 14.44 -8.84
CA GLU A 97 -3.28 15.38 -8.87
C GLU A 97 -4.16 15.36 -7.62
N SER A 98 -4.18 14.25 -6.87
CA SER A 98 -5.04 14.10 -5.70
C SER A 98 -4.31 14.52 -4.42
N LYS A 99 -5.09 14.97 -3.44
CA LYS A 99 -4.57 15.32 -2.12
C LYS A 99 -5.00 14.27 -1.12
N PHE A 100 -4.04 13.45 -0.72
CA PHE A 100 -4.24 12.46 0.33
C PHE A 100 -3.69 13.02 1.65
N ASP A 101 -4.34 12.67 2.76
CA ASP A 101 -3.86 13.07 4.08
C ASP A 101 -2.60 12.34 4.48
N TRP A 102 -2.44 11.12 3.95
CA TRP A 102 -1.36 10.25 4.37
C TRP A 102 -1.09 9.18 3.31
N ILE A 103 0.17 9.02 2.95
CA ILE A 103 0.62 7.94 2.06
C ILE A 103 1.84 7.30 2.71
N THR A 104 1.78 5.99 2.93
CA THR A 104 2.92 5.21 3.40
C THR A 104 3.32 4.19 2.35
N TYR A 105 4.58 4.18 2.02
CA TYR A 105 5.20 3.23 1.12
C TYR A 105 6.11 2.30 1.93
N LEU A 106 5.88 0.99 1.82
CA LEU A 106 6.71 0.01 2.52
C LEU A 106 8.00 -0.23 1.73
N SER A 107 9.08 0.29 2.24
CA SER A 107 10.40 0.08 1.70
C SER A 107 11.00 -1.24 2.18
N ALA A 108 12.17 -1.57 1.69
CA ALA A 108 12.90 -2.77 2.08
C ALA A 108 14.36 -2.42 2.39
N THR A 109 15.01 -3.27 3.18
CA THR A 109 16.42 -3.07 3.53
C THR A 109 17.34 -3.19 2.31
N SER A 110 16.86 -3.74 1.21
CA SER A 110 17.59 -3.79 -0.06
C SER A 110 18.02 -2.41 -0.58
N ILE A 111 17.40 -1.33 -0.09
CA ILE A 111 17.80 0.03 -0.45
C ILE A 111 19.24 0.34 -0.02
N TYR A 112 19.75 -0.34 1.02
CA TYR A 112 21.12 -0.12 1.51
C TYR A 112 22.17 -0.92 0.75
N GLY A 113 21.76 -1.90 -0.06
CA GLY A 113 22.65 -2.76 -0.82
C GLY A 113 23.48 -3.69 0.06
N ASN A 114 24.71 -3.99 -0.36
CA ASN A 114 25.61 -4.83 0.38
C ASN A 114 26.44 -3.98 1.36
N THR A 115 26.25 -4.17 2.65
CA THR A 115 26.94 -3.44 3.71
C THR A 115 28.06 -4.27 4.37
N ASN A 116 28.35 -5.45 3.83
CA ASN A 116 29.37 -6.37 4.40
C ASN A 116 29.08 -6.72 5.87
N GLY A 117 27.80 -6.81 6.24
CA GLY A 117 27.41 -7.15 7.60
C GLY A 117 27.36 -5.98 8.57
N GLU A 118 27.63 -4.76 8.12
CA GLU A 118 27.51 -3.59 8.97
C GLU A 118 26.06 -3.23 9.28
N TRP A 119 25.85 -2.66 10.47
CA TRP A 119 24.53 -2.18 10.86
C TRP A 119 24.12 -0.95 10.03
N VAL A 120 22.85 -0.88 9.66
CA VAL A 120 22.27 0.26 8.95
C VAL A 120 21.04 0.76 9.70
N ASP A 121 20.75 2.05 9.55
CA ASP A 121 19.57 2.69 10.10
C ASP A 121 19.01 3.73 9.11
N GLU A 122 18.02 4.50 9.53
CA GLU A 122 17.35 5.48 8.69
C GLU A 122 18.26 6.61 8.24
N ASN A 123 19.42 6.78 8.89
CA ASN A 123 20.40 7.80 8.52
C ASN A 123 21.48 7.28 7.57
N THR A 124 21.51 5.98 7.31
CA THR A 124 22.46 5.37 6.38
C THR A 124 22.13 5.76 4.96
N ASN A 125 23.14 6.15 4.18
CA ASN A 125 22.94 6.52 2.77
C ASN A 125 22.47 5.31 1.96
N PRO A 126 21.40 5.46 1.16
CA PRO A 126 20.97 4.40 0.24
C PRO A 126 22.06 4.06 -0.78
N ASN A 127 22.27 2.77 -1.00
CA ASN A 127 23.23 2.27 -2.00
C ASN A 127 22.70 0.95 -2.58
N PRO A 128 21.54 0.96 -3.25
CA PRO A 128 20.92 -0.27 -3.72
C PRO A 128 21.74 -0.95 -4.82
N THR A 129 21.80 -2.29 -4.76
CA THR A 129 22.45 -3.11 -5.76
C THR A 129 21.48 -4.02 -6.48
N SER A 130 20.21 -4.01 -6.11
CA SER A 130 19.14 -4.77 -6.76
C SER A 130 18.10 -3.83 -7.36
N SER A 131 17.33 -4.35 -8.33
CA SER A 131 16.25 -3.58 -8.95
C SER A 131 15.16 -3.17 -7.94
N ARG A 132 14.99 -3.98 -6.88
CA ARG A 132 14.00 -3.71 -5.84
C ARG A 132 14.45 -2.58 -4.89
N GLY A 133 15.73 -2.47 -4.65
CA GLY A 133 16.30 -1.38 -3.85
C GLY A 133 16.33 -0.08 -4.60
#